data_dcfbd20630e8ca8b01b5f3999e2dfd83
#
_entry.id   dcfbd20630e8ca8b01b5f3999e2dfd83
#
_cell.length_a   1.000
_cell.length_b   1.000
_cell.length_c   1.000
_cell.angle_alpha   90.00
_cell.angle_beta   90.00
_cell.angle_gamma   90.00
#
_symmetry.space_group_name_H-M   'P 1'
#
loop_
_entity.id
_entity.type
_entity.pdbx_description
1 polymer ?
#
loop_
_entity_poly.entity_id
_entity_poly.type
_entity_poly.pdbx_seq_one_letter_code
_entity_poly.pdbx_strand_id
1 'polypeptide(L)'
;MRLHVGTDSLRGDIAAYARRFDMLELCAERGRLPRKARLAEMKRAVSENFLFSVRLPAALSTLEPSDEAEAGLAHAGEAAEGLGAELLVLQTPASVRPSARTRKRLVELASQLPSGRALAWEPRGLWQDEESEIMAREMGATLVRDVSREP
;
A
#
# COMPACT_ATOMS: atom_id res chain seq x y z
N MET A 1 13.34 17.75 -0.57
CA MET A 1 12.70 16.49 -1.01
C MET A 1 13.62 15.35 -0.60
N ARG A 2 13.14 14.34 0.10
CA ARG A 2 13.92 13.16 0.46
C ARG A 2 13.44 11.98 -0.41
N LEU A 3 14.36 11.31 -1.09
CA LEU A 3 14.09 10.10 -1.86
C LEU A 3 14.29 8.89 -0.96
N HIS A 4 13.34 7.96 -0.96
CA HIS A 4 13.45 6.68 -0.28
C HIS A 4 13.54 5.57 -1.31
N VAL A 5 14.45 4.63 -1.09
CA VAL A 5 14.71 3.51 -2.00
C VAL A 5 14.51 2.20 -1.25
N GLY A 6 13.71 1.31 -1.81
CA GLY A 6 13.40 0.03 -1.20
C GLY A 6 12.89 -1.01 -2.20
N THR A 7 12.49 -2.16 -1.67
CA THR A 7 11.90 -3.26 -2.43
C THR A 7 10.59 -3.71 -1.78
N ASP A 8 9.82 -4.51 -2.48
CA ASP A 8 8.58 -5.15 -2.01
C ASP A 8 8.82 -6.55 -1.42
N SER A 9 10.06 -6.90 -1.17
CA SER A 9 10.43 -8.20 -0.61
C SER A 9 11.66 -8.10 0.28
N LEU A 10 11.57 -8.70 1.46
CA LEU A 10 12.70 -8.85 2.37
C LEU A 10 13.38 -10.20 2.13
N ARG A 11 14.66 -10.16 1.78
CA ARG A 11 15.53 -11.34 1.74
C ARG A 11 16.53 -11.27 2.89
N GLY A 12 16.45 -12.23 3.81
CA GLY A 12 17.33 -12.30 4.96
C GLY A 12 16.91 -11.41 6.13
N ASP A 13 17.88 -10.84 6.81
CA ASP A 13 17.67 -10.03 8.01
C ASP A 13 17.36 -8.57 7.69
N ILE A 14 16.41 -8.00 8.41
CA ILE A 14 15.96 -6.60 8.22
C ILE A 14 17.07 -5.59 8.56
N ALA A 15 17.90 -5.86 9.57
CA ALA A 15 18.97 -4.95 9.92
C ALA A 15 20.07 -4.91 8.84
N ALA A 16 20.34 -6.05 8.19
CA ALA A 16 21.23 -6.12 7.04
C ALA A 16 20.63 -5.40 5.81
N TYR A 17 19.32 -5.55 5.60
CA TYR A 17 18.58 -4.85 4.55
C TYR A 17 18.62 -3.33 4.74
N ALA A 18 18.37 -2.84 5.96
CA ALA A 18 18.32 -1.42 6.28
C ALA A 18 19.69 -0.69 6.17
N ARG A 19 20.79 -1.43 6.02
CA ARG A 19 22.10 -0.82 5.66
C ARG A 19 22.21 -0.41 4.18
N ARG A 20 21.32 -0.93 3.33
CA ARG A 20 21.37 -0.73 1.86
C ARG A 20 20.16 0.04 1.34
N PHE A 21 19.03 -0.06 2.03
CA PHE A 21 17.76 0.53 1.68
C PHE A 21 17.19 1.28 2.88
N ASP A 22 16.37 2.27 2.62
CA ASP A 22 15.73 3.09 3.66
C ASP A 22 14.20 2.95 3.65
N MET A 23 13.68 2.02 2.85
CA MET A 23 12.26 1.68 2.75
C MET A 23 12.06 0.19 2.50
N LEU A 24 10.97 -0.38 3.04
CA LEU A 24 10.49 -1.73 2.73
C LEU A 24 8.97 -1.72 2.58
N GLU A 25 8.47 -2.23 1.46
CA GLU A 25 7.05 -2.51 1.28
C GLU A 25 6.73 -3.95 1.68
N LEU A 26 5.70 -4.15 2.48
CA LEU A 26 5.17 -5.48 2.82
C LEU A 26 3.75 -5.63 2.30
N CYS A 27 3.46 -6.77 1.68
CA CYS A 27 2.12 -7.08 1.20
C CYS A 27 1.27 -7.68 2.34
N ALA A 28 0.10 -7.11 2.60
CA ALA A 28 -0.83 -7.56 3.64
C ALA A 28 -1.67 -8.79 3.22
N GLU A 29 -1.15 -9.63 2.34
CA GLU A 29 -1.79 -10.89 1.97
C GLU A 29 -1.78 -11.88 3.12
N ARG A 30 -2.90 -12.59 3.30
CA ARG A 30 -3.02 -13.65 4.30
C ARG A 30 -1.94 -14.72 4.06
N GLY A 31 -1.17 -15.05 5.09
CA GLY A 31 -0.08 -16.02 5.03
C GLY A 31 1.25 -15.46 4.50
N ARG A 32 1.31 -14.22 4.02
CA ARG A 32 2.56 -13.55 3.61
C ARG A 32 3.11 -12.61 4.66
N LEU A 33 2.24 -12.02 5.48
CA LEU A 33 2.68 -11.14 6.56
C LEU A 33 3.30 -11.94 7.70
N PRO A 34 4.42 -11.47 8.25
CA PRO A 34 4.95 -11.98 9.50
C PRO A 34 3.94 -11.81 10.65
N ARG A 35 4.06 -12.64 11.67
CA ARG A 35 3.25 -12.51 12.89
C ARG A 35 3.52 -11.16 13.57
N LYS A 36 2.55 -10.64 14.33
CA LYS A 36 2.60 -9.34 15.02
C LYS A 36 3.91 -9.10 15.82
N ALA A 37 4.36 -10.12 16.55
CA ALA A 37 5.63 -10.04 17.27
C ALA A 37 6.83 -9.77 16.34
N ARG A 38 6.86 -10.42 15.17
CA ARG A 38 7.93 -10.22 14.18
C ARG A 38 7.87 -8.85 13.51
N LEU A 39 6.67 -8.32 13.26
CA LEU A 39 6.52 -6.95 12.74
C LEU A 39 7.09 -5.92 13.74
N ALA A 40 6.79 -6.08 15.03
CA ALA A 40 7.35 -5.23 16.09
C ALA A 40 8.87 -5.37 16.22
N GLU A 41 9.42 -6.57 16.04
CA GLU A 41 10.88 -6.79 16.00
C GLU A 41 11.50 -6.07 14.80
N MET A 42 10.90 -6.17 13.62
CA MET A 42 11.38 -5.50 12.41
C MET A 42 11.42 -3.99 12.61
N LYS A 43 10.35 -3.41 13.19
CA LYS A 43 10.30 -1.98 13.51
C LYS A 43 11.43 -1.56 14.46
N ARG A 44 11.72 -2.36 15.49
CA ARG A 44 12.78 -2.05 16.46
C ARG A 44 14.20 -2.24 15.91
N ALA A 45 14.36 -3.04 14.86
CA ALA A 45 15.66 -3.36 14.27
C ALA A 45 16.16 -2.32 13.26
N VAL A 46 15.35 -1.30 12.95
CA VAL A 46 15.70 -0.25 11.98
C VAL A 46 15.69 1.13 12.63
N SER A 47 16.27 2.11 11.97
CA SER A 47 16.27 3.49 12.44
C SER A 47 14.88 4.13 12.34
N GLU A 48 14.64 5.20 13.09
CA GLU A 48 13.40 6.00 13.02
C GLU A 48 13.14 6.61 11.63
N ASN A 49 14.20 6.77 10.84
CA ASN A 49 14.10 7.29 9.47
C ASN A 49 13.81 6.20 8.42
N PHE A 50 13.73 4.94 8.81
CA PHE A 50 13.41 3.85 7.92
C PHE A 50 11.90 3.79 7.72
N LEU A 51 11.45 3.77 6.47
CA LEU A 51 10.03 3.74 6.14
C LEU A 51 9.52 2.32 5.89
N PHE A 52 8.39 2.01 6.49
CA PHE A 52 7.58 0.87 6.10
C PHE A 52 6.36 1.35 5.33
N SER A 53 6.04 0.66 4.25
CA SER A 53 4.75 0.74 3.58
C SER A 53 4.04 -0.61 3.60
N VAL A 54 2.72 -0.57 3.57
CA VAL A 54 1.90 -1.78 3.53
C VAL A 54 1.04 -1.74 2.27
N ARG A 55 1.30 -2.69 1.37
CA ARG A 55 0.45 -2.91 0.21
C ARG A 55 -0.80 -3.67 0.63
N LEU A 56 -1.95 -3.13 0.26
CA LEU A 56 -3.25 -3.71 0.56
C LEU A 56 -3.42 -5.06 -0.17
N PRO A 57 -4.13 -6.03 0.44
CA PRO A 57 -4.35 -7.34 -0.16
C PRO A 57 -5.21 -7.27 -1.44
N ALA A 58 -5.05 -8.26 -2.31
CA ALA A 58 -5.74 -8.34 -3.59
C ALA A 58 -7.26 -8.30 -3.45
N ALA A 59 -7.82 -8.86 -2.39
CA ALA A 59 -9.25 -8.83 -2.12
C ALA A 59 -9.82 -7.39 -2.02
N LEU A 60 -9.07 -6.45 -1.43
CA LEU A 60 -9.43 -5.03 -1.42
C LEU A 60 -9.22 -4.35 -2.78
N SER A 61 -8.19 -4.76 -3.50
CA SER A 61 -7.77 -4.14 -4.75
C SER A 61 -8.77 -4.34 -5.90
N THR A 62 -9.61 -5.38 -5.83
CA THR A 62 -10.68 -5.63 -6.81
C THR A 62 -11.91 -4.73 -6.62
N LEU A 63 -12.01 -4.07 -5.48
CA LEU A 63 -13.13 -3.21 -5.07
C LEU A 63 -14.47 -3.95 -4.98
N GLU A 64 -14.48 -5.27 -4.95
CA GLU A 64 -15.71 -6.05 -4.77
C GLU A 64 -15.91 -6.36 -3.28
N PRO A 65 -17.11 -6.06 -2.73
CA PRO A 65 -17.43 -6.39 -1.34
C PRO A 65 -17.38 -7.91 -1.13
N SER A 66 -16.66 -8.34 -0.10
CA SER A 66 -16.59 -9.75 0.31
C SER A 66 -16.08 -9.84 1.75
N ASP A 67 -16.38 -10.97 2.41
CA ASP A 67 -15.84 -11.26 3.75
C ASP A 67 -14.31 -11.24 3.74
N GLU A 68 -13.70 -11.65 2.63
CA GLU A 68 -12.25 -11.62 2.45
C GLU A 68 -11.71 -10.19 2.35
N ALA A 69 -12.45 -9.27 1.73
CA ALA A 69 -12.09 -7.86 1.68
C ALA A 69 -12.19 -7.21 3.07
N GLU A 70 -13.22 -7.50 3.84
CA GLU A 70 -13.36 -7.01 5.22
C GLU A 70 -12.24 -7.52 6.13
N ALA A 71 -11.95 -8.82 6.07
CA ALA A 71 -10.83 -9.42 6.79
C ALA A 71 -9.48 -8.83 6.35
N GLY A 72 -9.33 -8.56 5.05
CA GLY A 72 -8.15 -7.94 4.45
C GLY A 72 -7.92 -6.51 4.96
N LEU A 73 -8.99 -5.74 5.14
CA LEU A 73 -8.91 -4.38 5.69
C LEU A 73 -8.41 -4.39 7.13
N ALA A 74 -8.98 -5.25 7.98
CA ALA A 74 -8.54 -5.41 9.37
C ALA A 74 -7.08 -5.84 9.44
N HIS A 75 -6.69 -6.81 8.62
CA HIS A 75 -5.34 -7.36 8.58
C HIS A 75 -4.29 -6.32 8.11
N ALA A 76 -4.63 -5.51 7.11
CA ALA A 76 -3.78 -4.40 6.65
C ALA A 76 -3.60 -3.35 7.75
N GLY A 77 -4.66 -3.05 8.50
CA GLY A 77 -4.61 -2.15 9.66
C GLY A 77 -3.67 -2.64 10.75
N GLU A 78 -3.79 -3.92 11.15
CA GLU A 78 -2.91 -4.55 12.14
C GLU A 78 -1.43 -4.56 11.70
N ALA A 79 -1.20 -4.83 10.42
CA ALA A 79 0.14 -4.82 9.85
C ALA A 79 0.75 -3.43 9.88
N ALA A 80 0.00 -2.42 9.44
CA ALA A 80 0.45 -1.05 9.43
C ALA A 80 0.73 -0.53 10.84
N GLU A 81 -0.09 -0.89 11.83
CA GLU A 81 0.16 -0.56 13.24
C GLU A 81 1.40 -1.24 13.78
N GLY A 82 1.54 -2.54 13.57
CA GLY A 82 2.67 -3.33 14.06
C GLY A 82 4.03 -2.88 13.53
N LEU A 83 4.07 -2.41 12.28
CA LEU A 83 5.27 -1.84 11.63
C LEU A 83 5.44 -0.34 11.93
N GLY A 84 4.40 0.36 12.37
CA GLY A 84 4.36 1.81 12.35
C GLY A 84 4.47 2.36 10.92
N ALA A 85 3.84 1.68 9.97
CA ALA A 85 3.86 2.11 8.58
C ALA A 85 3.09 3.41 8.40
N GLU A 86 3.69 4.36 7.69
CA GLU A 86 3.09 5.67 7.41
C GLU A 86 2.36 5.69 6.07
N LEU A 87 2.61 4.71 5.21
CA LEU A 87 2.08 4.61 3.85
C LEU A 87 1.34 3.29 3.63
N LEU A 88 0.12 3.40 3.10
CA LEU A 88 -0.65 2.30 2.54
C LEU A 88 -0.60 2.37 1.02
N VAL A 89 -0.47 1.24 0.35
CA VAL A 89 -0.40 1.17 -1.11
C VAL A 89 -1.58 0.36 -1.64
N LEU A 90 -2.45 1.01 -2.41
CA LEU A 90 -3.54 0.37 -3.14
C LEU A 90 -3.11 0.18 -4.60
N GLN A 91 -2.97 -1.06 -5.03
CA GLN A 91 -2.67 -1.40 -6.41
C GLN A 91 -3.91 -2.04 -7.05
N THR A 92 -4.63 -1.29 -7.90
CA THR A 92 -5.82 -1.83 -8.56
C THR A 92 -5.45 -2.55 -9.87
N PRO A 93 -5.97 -3.78 -10.08
CA PRO A 93 -5.67 -4.55 -11.29
C PRO A 93 -6.33 -3.95 -12.53
N ALA A 94 -5.86 -4.36 -13.71
CA ALA A 94 -6.38 -3.88 -14.99
C ALA A 94 -7.86 -4.18 -15.24
N SER A 95 -8.45 -5.11 -14.49
CA SER A 95 -9.88 -5.39 -14.51
C SER A 95 -10.73 -4.30 -13.86
N VAL A 96 -10.14 -3.49 -12.98
CA VAL A 96 -10.79 -2.34 -12.35
C VAL A 96 -10.74 -1.16 -13.31
N ARG A 97 -11.79 -1.05 -14.13
CA ARG A 97 -11.89 -0.02 -15.18
C ARG A 97 -12.51 1.26 -14.63
N PRO A 98 -12.17 2.43 -15.20
CA PRO A 98 -12.79 3.68 -14.83
C PRO A 98 -14.30 3.66 -15.14
N SER A 99 -15.11 3.94 -14.11
CA SER A 99 -16.55 4.06 -14.18
C SER A 99 -17.06 4.83 -12.97
N ALA A 100 -18.28 5.38 -13.01
CA ALA A 100 -18.89 6.04 -11.86
C ALA A 100 -18.96 5.13 -10.62
N ARG A 101 -19.26 3.84 -10.82
CA ARG A 101 -19.30 2.83 -9.74
C ARG A 101 -17.92 2.62 -9.14
N THR A 102 -16.88 2.47 -9.97
CA THR A 102 -15.50 2.28 -9.53
C THR A 102 -15.00 3.48 -8.76
N ARG A 103 -15.25 4.69 -9.23
CA ARG A 103 -14.86 5.93 -8.54
C ARG A 103 -15.49 6.01 -7.15
N LYS A 104 -16.79 5.76 -7.04
CA LYS A 104 -17.48 5.72 -5.75
C LYS A 104 -16.85 4.72 -4.80
N ARG A 105 -16.57 3.48 -5.25
CA ARG A 105 -15.96 2.43 -4.44
C ARG A 105 -14.53 2.75 -4.01
N LEU A 106 -13.75 3.40 -4.84
CA LEU A 106 -12.41 3.87 -4.49
C LEU A 106 -12.45 4.89 -3.36
N VAL A 107 -13.35 5.87 -3.42
CA VAL A 107 -13.52 6.85 -2.35
C VAL A 107 -14.02 6.19 -1.06
N GLU A 108 -14.98 5.28 -1.16
CA GLU A 108 -15.50 4.51 -0.02
C GLU A 108 -14.39 3.70 0.65
N LEU A 109 -13.58 2.97 -0.13
CA LEU A 109 -12.45 2.22 0.39
C LEU A 109 -11.43 3.14 1.07
N ALA A 110 -11.05 4.25 0.44
CA ALA A 110 -10.10 5.20 1.00
C ALA A 110 -10.59 5.74 2.37
N SER A 111 -11.89 5.97 2.52
CA SER A 111 -12.49 6.44 3.78
C SER A 111 -12.50 5.39 4.91
N GLN A 112 -12.41 4.11 4.57
CA GLN A 112 -12.38 2.99 5.52
C GLN A 112 -10.98 2.63 5.98
N LEU A 113 -9.94 3.12 5.29
CA LEU A 113 -8.55 2.83 5.65
C LEU A 113 -8.17 3.47 6.99
N PRO A 114 -7.21 2.88 7.74
CA PRO A 114 -6.75 3.42 9.00
C PRO A 114 -6.30 4.87 8.88
N SER A 115 -6.87 5.74 9.71
CA SER A 115 -6.55 7.17 9.74
C SER A 115 -5.09 7.44 10.13
N GLY A 116 -4.59 8.61 9.74
CA GLY A 116 -3.23 9.05 10.07
C GLY A 116 -2.13 8.43 9.21
N ARG A 117 -2.50 7.75 8.12
CA ARG A 117 -1.55 7.21 7.14
C ARG A 117 -1.81 7.79 5.76
N ALA A 118 -0.75 8.01 5.00
CA ALA A 118 -0.86 8.39 3.61
C ALA A 118 -1.33 7.20 2.77
N LEU A 119 -2.11 7.47 1.73
CA LEU A 119 -2.51 6.48 0.74
C LEU A 119 -1.77 6.76 -0.57
N ALA A 120 -1.13 5.75 -1.12
CA ALA A 120 -0.62 5.74 -2.48
C ALA A 120 -1.50 4.83 -3.34
N TRP A 121 -1.87 5.28 -4.52
CA TRP A 121 -2.69 4.51 -5.46
C TRP A 121 -1.95 4.27 -6.77
N GLU A 122 -1.82 3.00 -7.15
CA GLU A 122 -1.25 2.53 -8.40
C GLU A 122 -2.36 1.92 -9.28
N PRO A 123 -2.98 2.70 -10.18
CA PRO A 123 -3.93 2.15 -11.13
C PRO A 123 -3.22 1.35 -12.22
N ARG A 124 -3.81 0.22 -12.61
CA ARG A 124 -3.39 -0.54 -13.78
C ARG A 124 -4.51 -0.58 -14.81
N GLY A 125 -4.15 -0.76 -16.08
CA GLY A 125 -5.10 -0.93 -17.19
C GLY A 125 -5.49 0.36 -17.89
N LEU A 126 -6.78 0.64 -17.99
CA LEU A 126 -7.33 1.67 -18.90
C LEU A 126 -7.47 3.08 -18.26
N TRP A 127 -6.93 3.30 -17.10
CA TRP A 127 -6.94 4.61 -16.47
C TRP A 127 -6.02 5.57 -17.26
N GLN A 128 -6.59 6.68 -17.75
CA GLN A 128 -5.79 7.74 -18.36
C GLN A 128 -5.15 8.62 -17.28
N ASP A 129 -4.05 9.27 -17.60
CA ASP A 129 -3.26 10.05 -16.64
C ASP A 129 -4.08 11.13 -15.93
N GLU A 130 -4.78 11.95 -16.69
CA GLU A 130 -5.62 13.03 -16.14
C GLU A 130 -6.74 12.47 -15.24
N GLU A 131 -7.36 11.38 -15.67
CA GLU A 131 -8.41 10.70 -14.93
C GLU A 131 -7.91 10.10 -13.61
N SER A 132 -6.70 9.51 -13.65
CA SER A 132 -6.02 8.98 -12.48
C SER A 132 -5.64 10.07 -11.48
N GLU A 133 -5.17 11.21 -11.95
CA GLU A 133 -4.85 12.36 -11.09
C GLU A 133 -6.08 12.94 -10.39
N ILE A 134 -7.20 13.06 -11.12
CA ILE A 134 -8.47 13.52 -10.54
C ILE A 134 -8.91 12.52 -9.47
N MET A 135 -8.90 11.24 -9.79
CA MET A 135 -9.35 10.19 -8.86
C MET A 135 -8.47 10.10 -7.62
N ALA A 136 -7.15 10.14 -7.77
CA ALA A 136 -6.22 10.16 -6.64
C ALA A 136 -6.51 11.34 -5.70
N ARG A 137 -6.78 12.52 -6.24
CA ARG A 137 -7.16 13.71 -5.48
C ARG A 137 -8.47 13.51 -4.70
N GLU A 138 -9.49 12.92 -5.35
CA GLU A 138 -10.77 12.61 -4.72
C GLU A 138 -10.63 11.61 -3.55
N MET A 139 -9.71 10.67 -3.66
CA MET A 139 -9.38 9.71 -2.62
C MET A 139 -8.49 10.28 -1.50
N GLY A 140 -7.91 11.47 -1.68
CA GLY A 140 -6.85 11.97 -0.82
C GLY A 140 -5.55 11.14 -0.92
N ALA A 141 -5.32 10.51 -2.07
CA ALA A 141 -4.19 9.63 -2.34
C ALA A 141 -3.12 10.32 -3.19
N THR A 142 -1.89 9.82 -3.08
CA THR A 142 -0.81 10.11 -4.02
C THR A 142 -0.83 9.11 -5.16
N LEU A 143 -0.83 9.60 -6.41
CA LEU A 143 -0.76 8.74 -7.58
C LEU A 143 0.64 8.14 -7.70
N VAL A 144 0.70 6.80 -7.81
CA VAL A 144 1.95 6.08 -8.11
C VAL A 144 2.08 5.90 -9.61
N ARG A 145 3.26 6.24 -10.14
CA ARG A 145 3.60 6.08 -11.56
C ARG A 145 4.82 5.18 -11.70
N ASP A 146 4.83 4.42 -12.78
CA ASP A 146 5.99 3.63 -13.17
C ASP A 146 6.93 4.52 -14.01
N VAL A 147 7.93 5.06 -13.34
CA VAL A 147 8.92 5.97 -13.97
C VAL A 147 9.71 5.33 -15.12
N SER A 148 9.70 3.99 -15.23
CA SER A 148 10.34 3.29 -16.35
C SER A 148 9.52 3.38 -17.65
N ARG A 149 8.27 3.82 -17.57
CA ARG A 149 7.34 3.96 -18.69
C ARG A 149 7.08 5.42 -19.08
N GLU A 150 7.60 6.35 -18.31
CA GLU A 150 7.51 7.75 -18.65
C GLU A 150 8.66 8.12 -19.61
N PRO A 151 8.38 8.86 -20.70
CA PRO A 151 9.39 9.29 -21.66
C PRO A 151 10.36 10.33 -21.09
#